data_6a13c1024e6050757e191874dad94403
#
_entry.id   6a13c1024e6050757e191874dad94403
#
_cell.length_a   1.000
_cell.length_b   1.000
_cell.length_c   1.000
_cell.angle_alpha   90.00
_cell.angle_beta   90.00
_cell.angle_gamma   90.00
#
_symmetry.space_group_name_H-M   'P 1'
#
loop_
_entity.id
_entity.type
_entity.pdbx_description
1 polymer ?
#
loop_
_entity_poly.entity_id
_entity_poly.type
_entity_poly.pdbx_seq_one_letter_code
_entity_poly.pdbx_strand_id
1 'polypeptide(L)'
;METITWHDFEKVELRVGTILEVADFPEARKPAYKVRVDFGPYGIKWSSAQITKHYTKEELMGRQVVGVINFPKKQIATFMSEFLVTGFADENGDIVLTTVGQKVPNGSKLI
;
A
#
# COMPACT_ATOMS: atom_id res chain seq x y z
N MET A 1 -19.27 -9.98 -14.84
CA MET A 1 -18.48 -10.13 -13.61
C MET A 1 -19.27 -10.88 -12.54
N GLU A 2 -18.59 -11.56 -11.67
CA GLU A 2 -19.22 -12.30 -10.58
C GLU A 2 -19.76 -11.35 -9.51
N THR A 3 -20.98 -11.64 -9.01
CA THR A 3 -21.56 -10.88 -7.90
C THR A 3 -21.02 -11.39 -6.59
N ILE A 4 -20.61 -10.49 -5.70
CA ILE A 4 -20.12 -10.84 -4.37
C ILE A 4 -21.15 -10.42 -3.31
N THR A 5 -20.98 -10.95 -2.10
CA THR A 5 -21.79 -10.56 -0.95
C THR A 5 -21.08 -9.49 -0.15
N TRP A 6 -21.81 -8.80 0.73
CA TRP A 6 -21.22 -7.87 1.68
C TRP A 6 -20.16 -8.57 2.55
N HIS A 7 -20.43 -9.81 2.94
CA HIS A 7 -19.49 -10.62 3.73
C HIS A 7 -18.18 -10.85 2.99
N ASP A 8 -18.21 -11.09 1.68
CA ASP A 8 -17.00 -11.24 0.88
C ASP A 8 -16.16 -9.96 0.90
N PHE A 9 -16.82 -8.81 0.77
CA PHE A 9 -16.14 -7.51 0.81
C PHE A 9 -15.52 -7.25 2.19
N GLU A 10 -16.23 -7.57 3.26
CA GLU A 10 -15.77 -7.35 4.63
C GLU A 10 -14.52 -8.16 5.01
N LYS A 11 -14.26 -9.27 4.32
CA LYS A 11 -13.06 -10.08 4.57
C LYS A 11 -11.78 -9.36 4.18
N VAL A 12 -11.85 -8.40 3.28
CA VAL A 12 -10.67 -7.67 2.81
C VAL A 12 -10.45 -6.50 3.76
N GLU A 13 -9.29 -6.51 4.46
CA GLU A 13 -8.93 -5.45 5.40
C GLU A 13 -8.22 -4.32 4.67
N LEU A 14 -9.01 -3.47 4.00
CA LEU A 14 -8.54 -2.26 3.34
C LEU A 14 -8.49 -1.14 4.38
N ARG A 15 -7.28 -0.76 4.77
CA ARG A 15 -7.04 0.21 5.85
C ARG A 15 -6.18 1.37 5.38
N VAL A 16 -6.42 2.53 5.96
CA VAL A 16 -5.61 3.73 5.70
C VAL A 16 -4.39 3.73 6.60
N GLY A 17 -3.25 4.09 6.04
CA GLY A 17 -2.04 4.30 6.82
C GLY A 17 -1.24 5.47 6.29
N THR A 18 -0.33 5.99 7.12
CA THR A 18 0.55 7.10 6.76
C THR A 18 1.94 6.57 6.45
N ILE A 19 2.50 6.97 5.32
CA ILE A 19 3.87 6.59 4.95
C ILE A 19 4.86 7.31 5.87
N LEU A 20 5.67 6.53 6.58
CA LEU A 20 6.68 7.02 7.51
C LEU A 20 8.08 7.07 6.88
N GLU A 21 8.35 6.14 5.94
CA GLU A 21 9.68 5.99 5.36
C GLU A 21 9.57 5.38 3.97
N VAL A 22 10.42 5.85 3.05
CA VAL A 22 10.51 5.33 1.69
C VAL A 22 11.98 5.10 1.37
N ALA A 23 12.32 3.90 0.88
CA ALA A 23 13.67 3.55 0.50
C ALA A 23 13.67 2.92 -0.90
N ASP A 24 14.80 3.02 -1.58
CA ASP A 24 14.99 2.32 -2.84
C ASP A 24 15.02 0.81 -2.60
N PHE A 25 14.67 0.04 -3.63
CA PHE A 25 14.71 -1.41 -3.58
C PHE A 25 15.48 -1.94 -4.80
N PRO A 26 16.82 -1.81 -4.80
CA PRO A 26 17.63 -2.19 -5.96
C PRO A 26 17.61 -3.69 -6.27
N GLU A 27 17.35 -4.54 -5.27
CA GLU A 27 17.30 -6.01 -5.44
C GLU A 27 16.00 -6.48 -6.10
N ALA A 28 14.98 -5.62 -6.22
CA ALA A 28 13.72 -5.98 -6.86
C ALA A 28 13.92 -6.16 -8.37
N ARG A 29 13.20 -7.09 -8.98
CA ARG A 29 13.30 -7.37 -10.41
C ARG A 29 12.79 -6.22 -11.27
N LYS A 30 11.80 -5.49 -10.79
CA LYS A 30 11.25 -4.29 -11.42
C LYS A 30 11.44 -3.11 -10.48
N PRO A 31 11.59 -1.88 -11.02
CA PRO A 31 11.74 -0.71 -10.16
C PRO A 31 10.63 -0.61 -9.12
N ALA A 32 11.02 -0.49 -7.87
CA ALA A 32 10.11 -0.44 -6.73
C ALA A 32 10.71 0.36 -5.59
N TYR A 33 9.85 0.82 -4.68
CA TYR A 33 10.26 1.36 -3.39
C TYR A 33 9.89 0.37 -2.29
N LYS A 34 10.65 0.42 -1.18
CA LYS A 34 10.21 -0.13 0.10
C LYS A 34 9.52 1.00 0.85
N VAL A 35 8.32 0.75 1.34
CA VAL A 35 7.55 1.76 2.09
C VAL A 35 7.18 1.22 3.46
N ARG A 36 7.38 2.06 4.48
CA ARG A 36 6.99 1.75 5.86
C ARG A 36 5.80 2.61 6.21
N VAL A 37 4.71 1.97 6.62
CA VAL A 37 3.40 2.61 6.78
C VAL A 37 2.84 2.35 8.17
N ASP A 38 2.33 3.40 8.79
CA ASP A 38 1.69 3.36 10.10
C ASP A 38 0.19 3.16 9.92
N PHE A 39 -0.31 1.98 10.30
CA PHE A 39 -1.73 1.64 10.27
C PHE A 39 -2.41 1.81 11.64
N GLY A 40 -1.87 2.65 12.51
CA GLY A 40 -2.45 2.93 13.82
C GLY A 40 -2.48 1.68 14.70
N PRO A 41 -3.66 1.27 15.20
CA PRO A 41 -3.74 0.12 16.09
C PRO A 41 -3.32 -1.21 15.47
N TYR A 42 -3.21 -1.27 14.13
CA TYR A 42 -2.79 -2.48 13.42
C TYR A 42 -1.28 -2.54 13.20
N GLY A 43 -0.55 -1.53 13.69
CA GLY A 43 0.90 -1.51 13.68
C GLY A 43 1.54 -0.88 12.47
N ILE A 44 2.85 -0.86 12.48
CA ILE A 44 3.68 -0.32 11.41
C ILE A 44 4.16 -1.51 10.57
N LYS A 45 4.00 -1.41 9.25
CA LYS A 45 4.28 -2.51 8.33
C LYS A 45 5.10 -2.03 7.15
N TRP A 46 5.92 -2.93 6.61
CA TRP A 46 6.69 -2.70 5.40
C TRP A 46 6.04 -3.36 4.20
N SER A 47 6.14 -2.72 3.05
CA SER A 47 5.74 -3.29 1.77
C SER A 47 6.69 -2.84 0.67
N SER A 48 6.75 -3.60 -0.42
CA SER A 48 7.35 -3.12 -1.66
C SER A 48 6.24 -2.64 -2.58
N ALA A 49 6.51 -1.58 -3.35
CA ALA A 49 5.52 -1.02 -4.25
C ALA A 49 6.17 -0.53 -5.54
N GLN A 50 5.63 -0.95 -6.69
CA GLN A 50 6.12 -0.56 -8.00
C GLN A 50 5.48 0.78 -8.39
N ILE A 51 5.85 1.84 -7.68
CA ILE A 51 5.26 3.18 -7.80
C ILE A 51 6.29 4.25 -8.13
N THR A 52 7.44 3.86 -8.69
CA THR A 52 8.55 4.78 -8.93
C THR A 52 8.32 5.74 -10.09
N LYS A 53 7.32 5.48 -10.94
CA LYS A 53 7.08 6.29 -12.13
C LYS A 53 6.44 7.64 -11.80
N HIS A 54 5.40 7.63 -10.98
CA HIS A 54 4.65 8.84 -10.64
C HIS A 54 5.11 9.55 -9.38
N TYR A 55 5.95 8.89 -8.54
CA TYR A 55 6.26 9.41 -7.21
C TYR A 55 7.76 9.41 -6.94
N THR A 56 8.24 10.51 -6.37
CA THR A 56 9.56 10.54 -5.75
C THR A 56 9.41 10.08 -4.30
N LYS A 57 10.53 9.67 -3.69
CA LYS A 57 10.53 9.28 -2.27
C LYS A 57 10.06 10.43 -1.38
N GLU A 58 10.49 11.64 -1.69
CA GLU A 58 10.16 12.83 -0.92
C GLU A 58 8.67 13.16 -0.96
N GLU A 59 8.03 13.01 -2.14
CA GLU A 59 6.59 13.25 -2.30
C GLU A 59 5.73 12.28 -1.50
N LEU A 60 6.22 11.07 -1.30
CA LEU A 60 5.47 10.01 -0.61
C LEU A 60 5.48 10.18 0.91
N MET A 61 6.49 10.82 1.46
CA MET A 61 6.63 10.98 2.91
C MET A 61 5.44 11.72 3.51
N GLY A 62 4.82 11.11 4.53
CA GLY A 62 3.67 11.69 5.23
C GLY A 62 2.34 11.55 4.52
N ARG A 63 2.32 10.96 3.33
CA ARG A 63 1.09 10.77 2.54
C ARG A 63 0.30 9.60 3.10
N GLN A 64 -1.04 9.73 3.13
CA GLN A 64 -1.90 8.61 3.47
C GLN A 64 -2.17 7.75 2.23
N VAL A 65 -2.12 6.44 2.43
CA VAL A 65 -2.38 5.44 1.39
C VAL A 65 -3.34 4.40 1.93
N VAL A 66 -3.92 3.62 1.02
CA VAL A 66 -4.79 2.51 1.38
C VAL A 66 -4.05 1.22 1.11
N GLY A 67 -4.04 0.33 2.08
CA GLY A 67 -3.40 -0.98 1.94
C GLY A 67 -4.31 -2.11 2.38
N VAL A 68 -4.09 -3.29 1.82
CA VAL A 68 -4.71 -4.53 2.29
C VAL A 68 -3.75 -5.15 3.29
N ILE A 69 -4.17 -5.28 4.55
CA ILE A 69 -3.28 -5.66 5.64
C ILE A 69 -3.45 -7.10 6.12
N ASN A 70 -4.33 -7.87 5.51
CA ASN A 70 -4.57 -9.26 5.91
C ASN A 70 -4.16 -10.31 4.89
N PHE A 71 -3.23 -9.98 3.99
CA PHE A 71 -2.53 -11.00 3.20
C PHE A 71 -1.41 -11.64 4.02
N PRO A 72 -1.06 -12.89 3.72
CA PRO A 72 0.17 -13.47 4.26
C PRO A 72 1.39 -12.64 3.86
N LYS A 73 2.41 -12.62 4.70
CA LYS A 73 3.69 -11.97 4.38
C LYS A 73 4.30 -12.64 3.15
N LYS A 74 4.93 -11.83 2.29
CA LYS A 74 5.57 -12.31 1.07
C LYS A 74 7.03 -11.89 1.06
N GLN A 75 7.92 -12.87 0.87
CA GLN A 75 9.35 -12.59 0.75
C GLN A 75 9.68 -12.20 -0.70
N ILE A 76 10.37 -11.06 -0.85
CA ILE A 76 10.87 -10.55 -2.13
C ILE A 76 12.35 -10.28 -1.93
N ALA A 77 13.22 -11.11 -2.55
CA ALA A 77 14.65 -11.11 -2.27
C ALA A 77 14.87 -11.32 -0.76
N THR A 78 15.59 -10.44 -0.08
CA THR A 78 15.80 -10.50 1.38
C THR A 78 14.77 -9.68 2.16
N PHE A 79 13.79 -9.09 1.48
CA PHE A 79 12.81 -8.17 2.06
C PHE A 79 11.48 -8.89 2.29
N MET A 80 10.86 -8.65 3.45
CA MET A 80 9.55 -9.19 3.78
C MET A 80 8.47 -8.13 3.56
N SER A 81 7.60 -8.36 2.57
CA SER A 81 6.43 -7.51 2.32
C SER A 81 5.27 -7.98 3.20
N GLU A 82 4.70 -7.08 3.99
CA GLU A 82 3.72 -7.42 5.02
C GLU A 82 2.29 -7.00 4.67
N PHE A 83 2.12 -6.18 3.64
CA PHE A 83 0.81 -5.73 3.18
C PHE A 83 0.87 -5.36 1.70
N LEU A 84 -0.29 -5.17 1.09
CA LEU A 84 -0.40 -4.73 -0.30
C LEU A 84 -0.74 -3.24 -0.35
N VAL A 85 0.12 -2.45 -0.97
CA VAL A 85 -0.20 -1.06 -1.31
C VAL A 85 -1.16 -1.09 -2.49
N THR A 86 -2.31 -0.42 -2.38
CA THR A 86 -3.31 -0.40 -3.45
C THR A 86 -3.14 0.79 -4.38
N GLY A 87 -3.54 0.60 -5.62
CA GLY A 87 -3.52 1.64 -6.63
C GLY A 87 -4.19 1.18 -7.91
N PHE A 88 -4.26 2.09 -8.86
CA PHE A 88 -4.85 1.83 -10.17
C PHE A 88 -3.79 2.07 -11.24
N ALA A 89 -3.76 1.18 -12.23
CA ALA A 89 -2.88 1.37 -13.37
C ALA A 89 -3.45 2.48 -14.27
N ASP A 90 -2.59 3.41 -14.67
CA ASP A 90 -2.98 4.41 -15.66
C ASP A 90 -2.94 3.81 -17.08
N GLU A 91 -3.13 4.63 -18.11
CA GLU A 91 -3.15 4.17 -19.49
C GLU A 91 -1.83 3.54 -19.95
N ASN A 92 -0.72 3.82 -19.27
CA ASN A 92 0.60 3.25 -19.57
C ASN A 92 0.94 2.07 -18.66
N GLY A 93 0.06 1.69 -17.76
CA GLY A 93 0.29 0.62 -16.79
C GLY A 93 1.04 1.07 -15.54
N ASP A 94 1.28 2.36 -15.37
CA ASP A 94 1.97 2.90 -14.19
C ASP A 94 0.96 3.13 -13.06
N ILE A 95 1.37 2.82 -11.84
CA ILE A 95 0.44 2.81 -10.70
C ILE A 95 0.23 4.20 -10.12
N VAL A 96 -1.05 4.57 -10.00
CA VAL A 96 -1.53 5.74 -9.26
C VAL A 96 -2.10 5.25 -7.95
N LEU A 97 -1.57 5.76 -6.84
CA LEU A 97 -1.92 5.28 -5.49
C LEU A 97 -3.36 5.61 -5.11
N THR A 98 -4.00 4.67 -4.42
CA THR A 98 -5.27 4.92 -3.74
C THR A 98 -5.00 5.74 -2.48
N THR A 99 -5.71 6.84 -2.32
CA THR A 99 -5.57 7.71 -1.15
C THR A 99 -6.94 8.22 -0.71
N VAL A 100 -6.95 9.06 0.31
CA VAL A 100 -8.17 9.66 0.85
C VAL A 100 -8.21 11.15 0.51
N GLY A 101 -9.42 11.67 0.25
CA GLY A 101 -9.60 13.09 -0.07
C GLY A 101 -9.49 14.01 1.14
N GLN A 102 -9.69 13.47 2.34
CA GLN A 102 -9.53 14.15 3.61
C GLN A 102 -8.74 13.24 4.53
N LYS A 103 -7.96 13.82 5.44
CA LYS A 103 -7.22 13.03 6.42
C LYS A 103 -8.19 12.28 7.33
N VAL A 104 -7.91 10.99 7.53
CA VAL A 104 -8.66 10.14 8.46
C VAL A 104 -7.67 9.47 9.43
N PRO A 105 -8.14 8.94 10.57
CA PRO A 105 -7.25 8.21 11.48
C PRO A 105 -6.60 7.01 10.81
N ASN A 106 -5.33 6.78 11.11
CA ASN A 106 -4.63 5.59 10.63
C ASN A 106 -5.34 4.34 11.15
N GLY A 107 -5.53 3.36 10.27
CA GLY A 107 -6.26 2.14 10.58
C GLY A 107 -7.74 2.20 10.17
N SER A 108 -8.23 3.34 9.71
CA SER A 108 -9.63 3.44 9.24
C SER A 108 -9.89 2.46 8.10
N LYS A 109 -11.01 1.75 8.19
CA LYS A 109 -11.37 0.72 7.21
C LYS A 109 -12.22 1.30 6.09
N LEU A 110 -11.97 0.81 4.87
CA LEU A 110 -12.84 1.11 3.73
C LEU A 110 -14.23 0.50 3.98
N ILE A 111 -15.23 1.31 3.83
CA ILE A 111 -16.62 0.89 4.03
C ILE A 111 -17.46 1.17 2.80
#